data_e02449df99c2630991fda78db88713a8
#
_entry.id   e02449df99c2630991fda78db88713a8
#
_cell.length_a   1.000
_cell.length_b   1.000
_cell.length_c   1.000
_cell.angle_alpha   90.00
_cell.angle_beta   90.00
_cell.angle_gamma   90.00
#
_symmetry.space_group_name_H-M   'P 1'
#
loop_
_entity.id
_entity.type
_entity.pdbx_description
1 polymer ?
#
loop_
_entity_poly.entity_id
_entity_poly.type
_entity_poly.pdbx_seq_one_letter_code
_entity_poly.pdbx_strand_id
1 'polypeptide(L)'
;MKLKDFRQKYNGLLQKFIRLFSLSSVAFVLTACYGCPYAEYDVEGRVYDENGNPLEDMQVVVRTFDQEWDYPDTVYTNADGHYRAIHSLTSSGGDCIEVIVHDTTGVYASDSTHISSGKMKVEDQDSWSTYYSMRQDFKLEKK
;
A
#
# COMPACT_ATOMS: atom_id res chain seq x y z
N MET A 1 40.95 45.93 24.98
CA MET A 1 40.77 44.68 25.72
C MET A 1 39.38 44.06 25.53
N LYS A 2 38.32 44.80 25.42
CA LYS A 2 36.94 44.27 25.29
C LYS A 2 36.57 43.66 23.93
N LEU A 3 37.23 44.03 22.83
CA LEU A 3 36.92 43.49 21.52
C LEU A 3 37.46 42.08 21.25
N LYS A 4 38.59 41.72 21.82
CA LYS A 4 39.17 40.36 21.68
C LYS A 4 38.37 39.34 22.47
N ASP A 5 37.90 39.64 23.65
CA ASP A 5 37.08 38.76 24.47
C ASP A 5 35.70 38.53 23.86
N PHE A 6 35.16 39.54 23.23
CA PHE A 6 33.87 39.45 22.51
C PHE A 6 33.98 38.55 21.29
N ARG A 7 35.04 38.67 20.49
CA ARG A 7 35.31 37.80 19.35
C ARG A 7 35.50 36.33 19.76
N GLN A 8 36.18 36.09 20.89
CA GLN A 8 36.45 34.74 21.36
C GLN A 8 35.19 34.04 21.87
N LYS A 9 34.31 34.77 22.58
CA LYS A 9 33.01 34.30 23.00
C LYS A 9 32.07 34.05 21.81
N TYR A 10 32.07 34.92 20.80
CA TYR A 10 31.25 34.79 19.61
C TYR A 10 31.69 33.60 18.76
N ASN A 11 32.98 33.38 18.58
CA ASN A 11 33.48 32.20 17.85
C ASN A 11 33.16 30.89 18.58
N GLY A 12 33.19 30.85 19.90
CA GLY A 12 32.81 29.68 20.69
C GLY A 12 31.32 29.37 20.59
N LEU A 13 30.48 30.40 20.56
CA LEU A 13 29.03 30.25 20.36
C LEU A 13 28.72 29.79 18.94
N LEU A 14 29.34 30.40 17.95
CA LEU A 14 29.21 30.06 16.56
C LEU A 14 29.62 28.60 16.27
N GLN A 15 30.71 28.13 16.84
CA GLN A 15 31.16 26.74 16.73
C GLN A 15 30.14 25.74 17.33
N LYS A 16 29.52 26.10 18.47
CA LYS A 16 28.46 25.27 19.07
C LYS A 16 27.23 25.22 18.20
N PHE A 17 26.82 26.34 17.61
CA PHE A 17 25.70 26.39 16.66
C PHE A 17 25.99 25.56 15.39
N ILE A 18 27.19 25.69 14.82
CA ILE A 18 27.59 24.92 13.64
C ILE A 18 27.57 23.42 13.92
N ARG A 19 28.09 22.98 15.09
CA ARG A 19 28.06 21.57 15.48
C ARG A 19 26.65 21.04 15.69
N LEU A 20 25.77 21.82 16.32
CA LEU A 20 24.39 21.46 16.56
C LEU A 20 23.62 21.35 15.23
N PHE A 21 23.85 22.31 14.33
CA PHE A 21 23.22 22.35 13.01
C PHE A 21 23.70 21.20 12.09
N SER A 22 25.00 20.88 12.13
CA SER A 22 25.57 19.75 11.39
C SER A 22 24.99 18.42 11.85
N LEU A 23 24.81 18.23 13.17
CA LEU A 23 24.25 17.00 13.71
C LEU A 23 22.78 16.83 13.32
N SER A 24 22.00 17.92 13.34
CA SER A 24 20.59 17.89 12.91
C SER A 24 20.44 17.66 11.40
N SER A 25 21.35 18.22 10.58
CA SER A 25 21.35 18.01 9.12
C SER A 25 21.64 16.56 8.76
N VAL A 26 22.60 15.91 9.44
CA VAL A 26 22.91 14.50 9.25
C VAL A 26 21.73 13.62 9.66
N ALA A 27 21.07 13.92 10.79
CA ALA A 27 19.87 13.20 11.21
C ALA A 27 18.73 13.36 10.19
N PHE A 28 18.56 14.55 9.60
CA PHE A 28 17.55 14.83 8.60
C PHE A 28 17.82 14.07 7.29
N VAL A 29 19.08 14.01 6.84
CA VAL A 29 19.47 13.23 5.65
C VAL A 29 19.28 11.74 5.87
N LEU A 30 19.60 11.23 7.06
CA LEU A 30 19.40 9.82 7.39
C LEU A 30 17.91 9.45 7.40
N THR A 31 17.03 10.29 7.96
CA THR A 31 15.59 10.06 7.93
C THR A 31 15.00 10.18 6.51
N ALA A 32 15.54 11.04 5.67
CA ALA A 32 15.11 11.15 4.26
C ALA A 32 15.59 9.99 3.39
N CYS A 33 16.65 9.29 3.78
CA CYS A 33 17.17 8.09 3.10
C CYS A 33 16.53 6.78 3.57
N TYR A 34 15.88 6.77 4.73
CA TYR A 34 15.07 5.63 5.15
C TYR A 34 13.73 5.70 4.42
N GLY A 35 13.52 4.76 3.48
CA GLY A 35 12.32 4.69 2.65
C GLY A 35 11.02 4.70 3.47
N CYS A 36 9.93 5.09 2.84
CA CYS A 36 8.60 4.95 3.44
C CYS A 36 8.29 3.46 3.68
N PRO A 37 7.57 3.11 4.75
CA PRO A 37 7.02 1.78 4.92
C PRO A 37 6.23 1.38 3.68
N TYR A 38 6.35 0.13 3.27
CA TYR A 38 5.77 -0.41 2.05
C TYR A 38 4.95 -1.65 2.39
N ALA A 39 3.76 -1.75 1.84
CA ALA A 39 2.95 -2.95 1.91
C ALA A 39 2.53 -3.38 0.51
N GLU A 40 2.64 -4.66 0.21
CA GLU A 40 2.20 -5.25 -1.04
C GLU A 40 1.18 -6.35 -0.75
N TYR A 41 0.10 -6.33 -1.49
CA TYR A 41 -1.02 -7.25 -1.36
C TYR A 41 -1.18 -8.02 -2.68
N ASP A 42 -0.86 -9.29 -2.67
CA ASP A 42 -1.08 -10.21 -3.77
C ASP A 42 -2.45 -10.88 -3.59
N VAL A 43 -3.41 -10.45 -4.38
CA VAL A 43 -4.80 -10.92 -4.32
C VAL A 43 -5.08 -11.77 -5.55
N GLU A 44 -5.38 -13.04 -5.37
CA GLU A 44 -5.79 -13.93 -6.45
C GLU A 44 -7.13 -14.58 -6.15
N GLY A 45 -7.81 -15.04 -7.19
CA GLY A 45 -9.08 -15.75 -7.03
C GLY A 45 -9.74 -16.11 -8.35
N ARG A 46 -10.97 -16.55 -8.24
CA ARG A 46 -11.81 -16.90 -9.40
C ARG A 46 -13.20 -16.32 -9.26
N VAL A 47 -13.79 -16.01 -10.42
CA VAL A 47 -15.16 -15.54 -10.52
C VAL A 47 -16.01 -16.56 -11.27
N TYR A 48 -17.14 -16.93 -10.69
CA TYR A 48 -18.07 -17.93 -11.22
C TYR A 48 -19.49 -17.39 -11.29
N ASP A 49 -20.30 -18.01 -12.14
CA ASP A 49 -21.76 -17.83 -12.11
C ASP A 49 -22.42 -18.70 -11.01
N GLU A 50 -23.75 -18.62 -10.91
CA GLU A 50 -24.56 -19.41 -9.98
C GLU A 50 -24.42 -20.93 -10.17
N ASN A 51 -24.11 -21.36 -11.40
CA ASN A 51 -23.96 -22.76 -11.78
C ASN A 51 -22.52 -23.29 -11.60
N GLY A 52 -21.59 -22.40 -11.21
CA GLY A 52 -20.17 -22.73 -11.05
C GLY A 52 -19.36 -22.66 -12.33
N ASN A 53 -19.90 -22.07 -13.41
CA ASN A 53 -19.14 -21.82 -14.63
C ASN A 53 -18.23 -20.61 -14.44
N PRO A 54 -16.97 -20.67 -14.93
CA PRO A 54 -16.07 -19.53 -14.84
C PRO A 54 -16.56 -18.35 -15.70
N LEU A 55 -16.37 -17.14 -15.20
CA LEU A 55 -16.72 -15.91 -15.89
C LEU A 55 -15.47 -15.19 -16.37
N GLU A 56 -15.31 -15.07 -17.69
CA GLU A 56 -14.25 -14.34 -18.36
C GLU A 56 -14.59 -12.85 -18.46
N ASP A 57 -13.57 -12.01 -18.58
CA ASP A 57 -13.65 -10.54 -18.75
C ASP A 57 -14.39 -9.79 -17.63
N MET A 58 -14.50 -10.38 -16.44
CA MET A 58 -14.98 -9.67 -15.26
C MET A 58 -13.93 -8.70 -14.77
N GLN A 59 -14.30 -7.44 -14.61
CA GLN A 59 -13.42 -6.42 -14.04
C GLN A 59 -13.29 -6.62 -12.53
N VAL A 60 -12.06 -6.79 -12.06
CA VAL A 60 -11.74 -6.89 -10.63
C VAL A 60 -10.91 -5.68 -10.22
N VAL A 61 -11.41 -4.95 -9.24
CA VAL A 61 -10.78 -3.74 -8.69
C VAL A 61 -10.31 -4.04 -7.28
N VAL A 62 -9.05 -3.81 -7.01
CA VAL A 62 -8.44 -3.94 -5.67
C VAL A 62 -7.99 -2.57 -5.22
N ARG A 63 -8.44 -2.16 -4.04
CA ARG A 63 -8.06 -0.88 -3.44
C ARG A 63 -8.01 -0.99 -1.92
N THR A 64 -7.34 -0.04 -1.28
CA THR A 64 -7.40 0.11 0.17
C THR A 64 -8.69 0.79 0.57
N PHE A 65 -9.35 0.27 1.58
CA PHE A 65 -10.49 0.91 2.21
C PHE A 65 -9.96 2.03 3.12
N ASP A 66 -10.51 3.22 3.07
CA ASP A 66 -10.13 4.40 3.89
C ASP A 66 -8.92 5.25 3.44
N GLN A 67 -8.34 5.06 2.27
CA GLN A 67 -7.28 5.96 1.81
C GLN A 67 -7.75 6.82 0.62
N GLU A 68 -7.88 8.13 0.84
CA GLU A 68 -8.33 9.11 -0.18
C GLU A 68 -7.35 9.24 -1.36
N TRP A 69 -6.10 8.80 -1.18
CA TRP A 69 -5.01 8.91 -2.16
C TRP A 69 -4.60 7.55 -2.78
N ASP A 70 -5.42 6.54 -2.59
CA ASP A 70 -5.15 5.22 -3.15
C ASP A 70 -5.58 5.15 -4.62
N TYR A 71 -4.69 4.62 -5.46
CA TYR A 71 -4.98 4.33 -6.86
C TYR A 71 -5.37 2.86 -6.96
N PRO A 72 -6.65 2.56 -7.30
CA PRO A 72 -7.09 1.18 -7.41
C PRO A 72 -6.38 0.44 -8.53
N ASP A 73 -5.97 -0.79 -8.27
CA ASP A 73 -5.51 -1.71 -9.29
C ASP A 73 -6.69 -2.43 -9.94
N THR A 74 -6.69 -2.47 -11.26
CA THR A 74 -7.77 -3.08 -12.04
C THR A 74 -7.22 -4.18 -12.93
N VAL A 75 -7.78 -5.37 -12.81
CA VAL A 75 -7.47 -6.53 -13.64
C VAL A 75 -8.74 -7.15 -14.18
N TYR A 76 -8.62 -8.08 -15.14
CA TYR A 76 -9.76 -8.81 -15.71
C TYR A 76 -9.55 -10.31 -15.57
N THR A 77 -10.64 -11.04 -15.37
CA THR A 77 -10.60 -12.50 -15.33
C THR A 77 -10.28 -13.08 -16.71
N ASN A 78 -9.51 -14.16 -16.71
CA ASN A 78 -9.24 -14.93 -17.92
C ASN A 78 -10.37 -15.95 -18.22
N ALA A 79 -10.20 -16.77 -19.28
CA ALA A 79 -11.17 -17.79 -19.69
C ALA A 79 -11.53 -18.84 -18.61
N ASP A 80 -10.63 -19.06 -17.64
CA ASP A 80 -10.87 -19.93 -16.46
C ASP A 80 -11.51 -19.18 -15.29
N GLY A 81 -11.91 -17.92 -15.49
CA GLY A 81 -12.44 -17.03 -14.46
C GLY A 81 -11.40 -16.56 -13.45
N HIS A 82 -10.10 -16.86 -13.66
CA HIS A 82 -9.03 -16.53 -12.71
C HIS A 82 -8.56 -15.09 -12.88
N TYR A 83 -8.28 -14.44 -11.75
CA TYR A 83 -7.64 -13.13 -11.68
C TYR A 83 -6.50 -13.12 -10.67
N ARG A 84 -5.55 -12.22 -10.84
CA ARG A 84 -4.51 -11.88 -9.88
C ARG A 84 -4.20 -10.40 -9.98
N ALA A 85 -4.27 -9.70 -8.86
CA ALA A 85 -3.95 -8.29 -8.74
C ALA A 85 -2.88 -8.10 -7.66
N ILE A 86 -1.91 -7.23 -7.93
CA ILE A 86 -0.88 -6.85 -6.96
C ILE A 86 -1.10 -5.39 -6.64
N HIS A 87 -1.51 -5.10 -5.41
CA HIS A 87 -1.78 -3.76 -4.93
C HIS A 87 -0.68 -3.32 -3.97
N SER A 88 -0.09 -2.15 -4.21
CA SER A 88 1.07 -1.67 -3.47
C SER A 88 0.79 -0.34 -2.79
N LEU A 89 1.12 -0.24 -1.51
CA LEU A 89 0.98 0.96 -0.71
C LEU A 89 2.32 1.43 -0.14
N THR A 90 2.59 2.73 -0.28
CA THR A 90 3.77 3.42 0.28
C THR A 90 3.50 4.08 1.64
N SER A 91 2.58 3.56 2.42
CA SER A 91 2.31 4.01 3.78
C SER A 91 2.24 2.82 4.73
N SER A 92 2.28 3.07 6.01
CA SER A 92 2.20 2.04 7.07
C SER A 92 0.82 1.33 7.13
N GLY A 93 0.42 0.76 6.00
CA GLY A 93 -0.67 -0.19 5.86
C GLY A 93 -2.08 0.39 5.97
N GLY A 94 -2.88 0.16 4.94
CA GLY A 94 -4.32 0.09 5.12
C GLY A 94 -4.63 -1.21 5.87
N ASP A 95 -5.36 -1.13 6.98
CA ASP A 95 -5.74 -2.34 7.73
C ASP A 95 -6.75 -3.20 6.96
N CYS A 96 -7.29 -2.72 5.85
CA CYS A 96 -8.34 -3.37 5.10
C CYS A 96 -8.22 -3.10 3.59
N ILE A 97 -8.33 -4.16 2.79
CA ILE A 97 -8.44 -4.10 1.35
C ILE A 97 -9.88 -4.38 0.95
N GLU A 98 -10.36 -3.64 -0.03
CA GLU A 98 -11.61 -3.91 -0.73
C GLU A 98 -11.33 -4.53 -2.09
N VAL A 99 -11.98 -5.65 -2.38
CA VAL A 99 -11.97 -6.31 -3.69
C VAL A 99 -13.37 -6.23 -4.25
N ILE A 100 -13.52 -5.63 -5.43
CA ILE A 100 -14.81 -5.40 -6.09
C ILE A 100 -14.78 -6.11 -7.43
N VAL A 101 -15.85 -6.84 -7.76
CA VAL A 101 -16.03 -7.47 -9.07
C VAL A 101 -17.19 -6.82 -9.80
N HIS A 102 -16.95 -6.39 -11.03
CA HIS A 102 -17.93 -5.80 -11.92
C HIS A 102 -18.05 -6.57 -13.23
N ASP A 103 -19.27 -6.83 -13.63
CA ASP A 103 -19.58 -7.21 -15.01
C ASP A 103 -19.82 -5.95 -15.85
N THR A 104 -18.90 -5.63 -16.75
CA THR A 104 -19.01 -4.49 -17.67
C THR A 104 -20.11 -4.66 -18.72
N THR A 105 -20.56 -5.89 -18.95
CA THR A 105 -21.67 -6.20 -19.87
C THR A 105 -23.05 -6.03 -19.24
N GLY A 106 -23.10 -5.96 -17.90
CA GLY A 106 -24.32 -5.73 -17.13
C GLY A 106 -25.23 -6.95 -16.97
N VAL A 107 -24.77 -8.14 -17.32
CA VAL A 107 -25.53 -9.41 -17.20
C VAL A 107 -25.56 -9.90 -15.75
N TYR A 108 -24.46 -9.71 -15.01
CA TYR A 108 -24.30 -10.14 -13.63
C TYR A 108 -24.32 -8.96 -12.65
N ALA A 109 -24.76 -9.22 -11.43
CA ALA A 109 -24.68 -8.26 -10.35
C ALA A 109 -23.23 -8.10 -9.89
N SER A 110 -22.84 -6.87 -9.56
CA SER A 110 -21.52 -6.61 -8.94
C SER A 110 -21.50 -7.12 -7.51
N ASP A 111 -20.35 -7.59 -7.05
CA ASP A 111 -20.12 -8.03 -5.68
C ASP A 111 -18.83 -7.43 -5.13
N SER A 112 -18.73 -7.29 -3.82
CA SER A 112 -17.53 -6.75 -3.16
C SER A 112 -17.31 -7.37 -1.80
N THR A 113 -16.05 -7.42 -1.39
CA THR A 113 -15.66 -7.89 -0.06
C THR A 113 -14.57 -7.02 0.54
N HIS A 114 -14.62 -6.87 1.86
CA HIS A 114 -13.59 -6.18 2.64
C HIS A 114 -12.78 -7.20 3.44
N ILE A 115 -11.48 -7.12 3.33
CA ILE A 115 -10.56 -8.07 3.96
C ILE A 115 -9.53 -7.34 4.79
N SER A 116 -9.55 -7.64 6.08
CA SER A 116 -8.57 -7.10 7.02
C SER A 116 -7.21 -7.78 6.82
N SER A 117 -6.12 -7.01 6.92
CA SER A 117 -4.74 -7.50 6.85
C SER A 117 -4.46 -8.63 7.85
N GLY A 118 -5.13 -8.62 9.01
CA GLY A 118 -5.03 -9.69 10.00
C GLY A 118 -5.60 -11.06 9.56
N LYS A 119 -6.35 -11.11 8.45
CA LYS A 119 -6.85 -12.36 7.84
C LYS A 119 -6.04 -12.81 6.64
N MET A 120 -5.06 -12.03 6.22
CA MET A 120 -4.18 -12.35 5.09
C MET A 120 -2.96 -13.12 5.57
N LYS A 121 -2.39 -13.93 4.69
CA LYS A 121 -1.13 -14.61 4.96
C LYS A 121 0.01 -13.63 4.75
N VAL A 122 0.89 -13.50 5.73
CA VAL A 122 2.15 -12.77 5.58
C VAL A 122 3.16 -13.72 4.92
N GLU A 123 3.59 -13.38 3.71
CA GLU A 123 4.56 -14.19 2.96
C GLU A 123 5.98 -13.81 3.34
N ASP A 124 6.24 -12.51 3.50
CA ASP A 124 7.53 -11.98 3.92
C ASP A 124 7.33 -10.65 4.66
N GLN A 125 8.22 -10.36 5.59
CA GLN A 125 8.21 -9.14 6.38
C GLN A 125 9.61 -8.75 6.79
N ASP A 126 9.98 -7.52 6.50
CA ASP A 126 11.18 -6.87 7.02
C ASP A 126 10.82 -5.61 7.85
N SER A 127 11.83 -4.83 8.23
CA SER A 127 11.62 -3.61 9.04
C SER A 127 10.83 -2.50 8.31
N TRP A 128 10.66 -2.60 7.00
CA TRP A 128 10.12 -1.53 6.15
C TRP A 128 9.05 -2.03 5.17
N SER A 129 9.02 -3.32 4.88
CA SER A 129 8.11 -3.92 3.91
C SER A 129 7.37 -5.12 4.50
N THR A 130 6.10 -5.25 4.12
CA THR A 130 5.29 -6.43 4.45
C THR A 130 4.57 -6.89 3.19
N TYR A 131 4.70 -8.18 2.88
CA TYR A 131 4.09 -8.82 1.73
C TYR A 131 2.95 -9.72 2.21
N TYR A 132 1.75 -9.40 1.76
CA TYR A 132 0.54 -10.17 2.07
C TYR A 132 0.08 -10.95 0.86
N SER A 133 -0.39 -12.17 1.06
CA SER A 133 -1.10 -12.92 0.03
C SER A 133 -2.47 -13.36 0.52
N MET A 134 -3.40 -13.43 -0.42
CA MET A 134 -4.74 -13.91 -0.13
C MET A 134 -5.43 -14.44 -1.37
N ARG A 135 -6.39 -15.35 -1.13
CA ARG A 135 -7.29 -15.84 -2.17
C ARG A 135 -8.72 -15.44 -1.85
N GLN A 136 -9.39 -14.84 -2.84
CA GLN A 136 -10.79 -14.46 -2.75
C GLN A 136 -11.53 -14.89 -4.02
N ASP A 137 -12.46 -15.82 -3.88
CA ASP A 137 -13.33 -16.25 -4.97
C ASP A 137 -14.68 -15.52 -4.87
N PHE A 138 -15.29 -15.25 -6.02
CA PHE A 138 -16.62 -14.61 -6.12
C PHE A 138 -17.60 -15.48 -6.91
N LYS A 139 -18.85 -15.45 -6.46
CA LYS A 139 -19.97 -16.08 -7.15
C LYS A 139 -21.01 -15.04 -7.49
N LEU A 140 -21.15 -14.72 -8.77
CA LEU A 140 -22.03 -13.66 -9.24
C LEU A 140 -23.41 -14.23 -9.63
N GLU A 141 -24.45 -13.46 -9.27
CA GLU A 141 -25.84 -13.75 -9.64
C GLU A 141 -26.21 -12.98 -10.90
N LYS A 142 -27.02 -13.59 -11.77
CA LYS A 142 -27.62 -12.88 -12.90
C LYS A 142 -28.62 -11.83 -12.40
N LYS A 143 -28.61 -10.68 -13.06
CA LYS A 143 -29.60 -9.61 -12.82
C LYS A 143 -30.97 -9.97 -13.33
#